data_9106bb8c566912051d5993ea76f3314e
#
_entry.id   9106bb8c566912051d5993ea76f3314e
#
_cell.length_a   1.000
_cell.length_b   1.000
_cell.length_c   1.000
_cell.angle_alpha   90.00
_cell.angle_beta   90.00
_cell.angle_gamma   90.00
#
_symmetry.space_group_name_H-M   'P 1'
#
loop_
_entity.id
_entity.type
_entity.pdbx_description
1 polymer ?
#
loop_
_entity_poly.entity_id
_entity_poly.type
_entity_poly.pdbx_seq_one_letter_code
_entity_poly.pdbx_strand_id
1 'polypeptide(L)'
;MMHQSPAIGNLERRIRDAERNLFAAVGADVDEFFIELARTGLRVRVLAHGRGPSVVLLHGVTENAAIWAPLFADLRQFRLLAVDLPGHGLSDPAIFRRGQVREHARQVIDDILDALSLDNAPVIGHSLGGMFALWHAAAGSNRISQVVAIGVPAVALPGVRVRMPLSLLTVRGLAIAVLRSPSPHRVYRRLLAQGQGSAEVAAAPDPLIQALRLSARRPGNARTMASLMHAIDRFRRPRPESVLTSAELAAITAPAIFILGSDDPYLSIERARPSIDQIQHSRLYELPAGHAPWLVDPQQAARLIAKHLTTGPHPPTAEHAIAQL
;
A
#
# COMPACT_ATOMS: atom_id res chain seq x y z
N MET A 1 5.73 20.98 -20.95
CA MET A 1 4.94 19.76 -21.29
C MET A 1 5.87 18.77 -21.97
N MET A 2 6.33 17.75 -21.25
CA MET A 2 7.06 16.64 -21.88
C MET A 2 6.08 15.81 -22.69
N HIS A 3 6.27 15.71 -24.01
CA HIS A 3 5.51 14.80 -24.87
C HIS A 3 5.70 13.36 -24.38
N GLN A 4 4.66 12.80 -23.77
CA GLN A 4 4.66 11.37 -23.44
C GLN A 4 4.76 10.56 -24.74
N SER A 5 5.65 9.57 -24.78
CA SER A 5 5.77 8.65 -25.91
C SER A 5 4.42 7.96 -26.18
N PRO A 6 3.98 7.82 -27.45
CA PRO A 6 2.73 7.13 -27.80
C PRO A 6 2.59 5.73 -27.17
N ALA A 7 3.71 5.03 -26.96
CA ALA A 7 3.74 3.72 -26.32
C ALA A 7 3.35 3.78 -24.82
N ILE A 8 3.75 4.85 -24.10
CA ILE A 8 3.39 5.06 -22.69
C ILE A 8 1.89 5.33 -22.59
N GLY A 9 1.35 6.23 -23.41
CA GLY A 9 -0.10 6.53 -23.44
C GLY A 9 -0.96 5.31 -23.74
N ASN A 10 -0.49 4.37 -24.59
CA ASN A 10 -1.18 3.11 -24.84
C ASN A 10 -1.14 2.18 -23.61
N LEU A 11 -0.01 2.09 -22.91
CA LEU A 11 0.11 1.27 -21.70
C LEU A 11 -0.82 1.79 -20.60
N GLU A 12 -0.87 3.09 -20.40
CA GLU A 12 -1.74 3.72 -19.39
C GLU A 12 -3.23 3.51 -19.69
N ARG A 13 -3.64 3.59 -20.96
CA ARG A 13 -5.01 3.23 -21.35
C ARG A 13 -5.34 1.78 -21.00
N ARG A 14 -4.44 0.85 -21.31
CA ARG A 14 -4.63 -0.58 -20.99
C ARG A 14 -4.69 -0.85 -19.49
N ILE A 15 -3.98 -0.08 -18.66
CA ILE A 15 -4.10 -0.15 -17.20
C ILE A 15 -5.51 0.26 -16.80
N ARG A 16 -5.98 1.43 -17.24
CA ARG A 16 -7.33 1.92 -16.94
C ARG A 16 -8.43 1.00 -17.47
N ASP A 17 -8.22 0.36 -18.64
CA ASP A 17 -9.17 -0.62 -19.17
C ASP A 17 -9.28 -1.85 -18.23
N ALA A 18 -8.15 -2.36 -17.75
CA ALA A 18 -8.14 -3.47 -16.81
C ALA A 18 -8.78 -3.08 -15.46
N GLU A 19 -8.53 -1.87 -14.98
CA GLU A 19 -9.13 -1.33 -13.75
C GLU A 19 -10.64 -1.11 -13.91
N ARG A 20 -11.12 -0.57 -15.03
CA ARG A 20 -12.57 -0.47 -15.29
C ARG A 20 -13.27 -1.82 -15.28
N ASN A 21 -12.65 -2.83 -15.90
CA ASN A 21 -13.19 -4.19 -15.86
C ASN A 21 -13.20 -4.76 -14.45
N LEU A 22 -12.19 -4.45 -13.64
CA LEU A 22 -12.15 -4.83 -12.22
C LEU A 22 -13.27 -4.16 -11.43
N PHE A 23 -13.41 -2.83 -11.55
CA PHE A 23 -14.43 -2.08 -10.80
C PHE A 23 -15.85 -2.54 -11.18
N ALA A 24 -16.09 -2.80 -12.45
CA ALA A 24 -17.35 -3.38 -12.91
C ALA A 24 -17.60 -4.78 -12.31
N ALA A 25 -16.56 -5.62 -12.23
CA ALA A 25 -16.67 -6.97 -11.68
C ALA A 25 -16.97 -6.97 -10.17
N VAL A 26 -16.49 -5.97 -9.41
CA VAL A 26 -16.75 -5.84 -7.97
C VAL A 26 -17.93 -4.90 -7.66
N GLY A 27 -18.60 -4.36 -8.67
CA GLY A 27 -19.76 -3.47 -8.52
C GLY A 27 -19.41 -2.12 -7.88
N ALA A 28 -18.20 -1.60 -8.11
CA ALA A 28 -17.72 -0.36 -7.53
C ALA A 28 -17.76 0.78 -8.57
N ASP A 29 -18.31 1.93 -8.15
CA ASP A 29 -18.20 3.19 -8.88
C ASP A 29 -16.98 3.94 -8.32
N VAL A 30 -15.99 4.23 -9.17
CA VAL A 30 -14.68 4.74 -8.77
C VAL A 30 -14.31 5.98 -9.56
N ASP A 31 -14.08 7.08 -8.84
CA ASP A 31 -13.54 8.31 -9.38
C ASP A 31 -12.01 8.24 -9.44
N GLU A 32 -11.43 8.75 -10.54
CA GLU A 32 -9.98 8.90 -10.71
C GLU A 32 -9.61 10.37 -10.74
N PHE A 33 -8.68 10.79 -9.88
CA PHE A 33 -8.08 12.12 -9.94
C PHE A 33 -6.61 12.09 -9.52
N PHE A 34 -5.93 13.23 -9.68
CA PHE A 34 -4.52 13.36 -9.32
C PHE A 34 -4.36 14.52 -8.34
N ILE A 35 -3.43 14.36 -7.41
CA ILE A 35 -3.01 15.37 -6.45
C ILE A 35 -1.51 15.65 -6.59
N GLU A 36 -1.11 16.88 -6.31
CA GLU A 36 0.30 17.31 -6.26
C GLU A 36 0.81 17.21 -4.82
N LEU A 37 1.94 16.55 -4.64
CA LEU A 37 2.63 16.42 -3.37
C LEU A 37 3.63 17.58 -3.22
N ALA A 38 3.30 18.59 -2.42
CA ALA A 38 4.02 19.88 -2.40
C ALA A 38 5.48 19.75 -1.94
N ARG A 39 5.77 18.89 -0.94
CA ARG A 39 7.14 18.71 -0.39
C ARG A 39 8.04 17.93 -1.32
N THR A 40 7.46 17.00 -2.07
CA THR A 40 8.21 16.10 -2.96
C THR A 40 8.17 16.52 -4.42
N GLY A 41 7.24 17.39 -4.80
CA GLY A 41 7.01 17.83 -6.18
C GLY A 41 6.49 16.72 -7.11
N LEU A 42 5.90 15.66 -6.53
CA LEU A 42 5.40 14.51 -7.27
C LEU A 42 3.89 14.62 -7.45
N ARG A 43 3.41 14.15 -8.60
CA ARG A 43 1.99 13.99 -8.86
C ARG A 43 1.59 12.54 -8.64
N VAL A 44 0.60 12.31 -7.77
CA VAL A 44 0.11 10.96 -7.48
C VAL A 44 -1.35 10.81 -7.83
N ARG A 45 -1.74 9.59 -8.24
CA ARG A 45 -3.11 9.25 -8.57
C ARG A 45 -3.85 8.78 -7.33
N VAL A 46 -5.12 9.16 -7.25
CA VAL A 46 -6.08 8.69 -6.25
C VAL A 46 -7.26 8.04 -6.95
N LEU A 47 -7.65 6.87 -6.47
CA LEU A 47 -8.90 6.18 -6.80
C LEU A 47 -9.84 6.35 -5.60
N ALA A 48 -10.98 7.03 -5.80
CA ALA A 48 -11.93 7.30 -4.73
C ALA A 48 -13.21 6.49 -4.90
N HIS A 49 -13.71 5.90 -3.81
CA HIS A 49 -14.95 5.15 -3.78
C HIS A 49 -15.70 5.38 -2.47
N GLY A 50 -17.04 5.30 -2.53
CA GLY A 50 -17.90 5.40 -1.37
C GLY A 50 -18.10 6.84 -0.88
N ARG A 51 -18.88 6.98 0.19
CA ARG A 51 -19.23 8.28 0.80
C ARG A 51 -19.20 8.15 2.33
N GLY A 52 -18.81 9.22 3.00
CA GLY A 52 -18.70 9.25 4.45
C GLY A 52 -17.34 9.73 4.94
N PRO A 53 -16.91 9.37 6.15
CA PRO A 53 -15.59 9.74 6.66
C PRO A 53 -14.48 9.25 5.76
N SER A 54 -13.51 10.12 5.49
CA SER A 54 -12.38 9.80 4.58
C SER A 54 -11.39 8.83 5.23
N VAL A 55 -10.94 7.86 4.45
CA VAL A 55 -9.93 6.87 4.84
C VAL A 55 -8.89 6.77 3.72
N VAL A 56 -7.62 6.94 4.03
CA VAL A 56 -6.53 6.82 3.06
C VAL A 56 -6.04 5.37 2.99
N LEU A 57 -5.91 4.83 1.78
CA LEU A 57 -5.45 3.46 1.56
C LEU A 57 -4.12 3.47 0.80
N LEU A 58 -3.10 2.83 1.37
CA LEU A 58 -1.74 2.75 0.86
C LEU A 58 -1.37 1.30 0.55
N HIS A 59 -1.13 1.00 -0.71
CA HIS A 59 -0.86 -0.35 -1.19
C HIS A 59 0.57 -0.85 -0.89
N GLY A 60 0.83 -2.13 -1.15
CA GLY A 60 2.11 -2.78 -0.99
C GLY A 60 3.09 -2.54 -2.15
N VAL A 61 4.30 -3.06 -1.99
CA VAL A 61 5.33 -3.07 -3.02
C VAL A 61 4.86 -3.89 -4.24
N THR A 62 5.15 -3.46 -5.46
CA THR A 62 4.70 -4.07 -6.73
C THR A 62 3.19 -3.99 -7.03
N GLU A 63 2.43 -3.29 -6.21
CA GLU A 63 0.99 -3.10 -6.35
C GLU A 63 0.63 -1.71 -6.90
N ASN A 64 -0.65 -1.41 -6.89
CA ASN A 64 -1.23 -0.08 -7.14
C ASN A 64 -2.55 0.06 -6.36
N ALA A 65 -3.17 1.24 -6.43
CA ALA A 65 -4.41 1.54 -5.70
C ALA A 65 -5.56 0.57 -5.99
N ALA A 66 -5.62 -0.04 -7.19
CA ALA A 66 -6.68 -0.97 -7.56
C ALA A 66 -6.65 -2.29 -6.76
N ILE A 67 -5.57 -2.59 -6.01
CA ILE A 67 -5.49 -3.76 -5.13
C ILE A 67 -6.59 -3.75 -4.06
N TRP A 68 -7.12 -2.59 -3.72
CA TRP A 68 -8.15 -2.40 -2.72
C TRP A 68 -9.57 -2.62 -3.22
N ALA A 69 -9.77 -2.77 -4.54
CA ALA A 69 -11.10 -2.91 -5.15
C ALA A 69 -11.97 -4.02 -4.52
N PRO A 70 -11.44 -5.19 -4.10
CA PRO A 70 -12.26 -6.21 -3.43
C PRO A 70 -12.90 -5.75 -2.11
N LEU A 71 -12.36 -4.70 -1.45
CA LEU A 71 -12.92 -4.14 -0.21
C LEU A 71 -13.94 -3.02 -0.46
N PHE A 72 -14.04 -2.48 -1.67
CA PHE A 72 -14.81 -1.27 -1.92
C PHE A 72 -16.28 -1.42 -1.58
N ALA A 73 -16.92 -2.49 -2.04
CA ALA A 73 -18.35 -2.72 -1.78
C ALA A 73 -18.68 -2.85 -0.28
N ASP A 74 -17.81 -3.51 0.49
CA ASP A 74 -18.03 -3.78 1.92
C ASP A 74 -17.66 -2.60 2.83
N LEU A 75 -16.91 -1.61 2.30
CA LEU A 75 -16.49 -0.40 3.03
C LEU A 75 -17.12 0.90 2.48
N ARG A 76 -18.18 0.81 1.68
CA ARG A 76 -18.85 1.96 1.01
C ARG A 76 -19.38 3.04 1.94
N GLN A 77 -19.50 2.77 3.25
CA GLN A 77 -19.89 3.74 4.28
C GLN A 77 -18.74 4.71 4.61
N PHE A 78 -17.54 4.45 4.13
CA PHE A 78 -16.39 5.36 4.18
C PHE A 78 -16.10 5.92 2.79
N ARG A 79 -15.52 7.11 2.73
CA ARG A 79 -14.88 7.61 1.51
C ARG A 79 -13.47 7.05 1.44
N LEU A 80 -13.29 6.00 0.67
CA LEU A 80 -12.01 5.32 0.47
C LEU A 80 -11.18 6.09 -0.55
N LEU A 81 -9.98 6.52 -0.18
CA LEU A 81 -9.04 7.28 -1.00
C LEU A 81 -7.78 6.42 -1.20
N ALA A 82 -7.84 5.53 -2.19
CA ALA A 82 -6.75 4.62 -2.50
C ALA A 82 -5.71 5.33 -3.38
N VAL A 83 -4.51 5.52 -2.85
CA VAL A 83 -3.43 6.27 -3.49
C VAL A 83 -2.46 5.34 -4.19
N ASP A 84 -2.14 5.61 -5.45
CA ASP A 84 -0.95 5.05 -6.08
C ASP A 84 0.27 5.73 -5.46
N LEU A 85 1.03 5.03 -4.64
CA LEU A 85 2.26 5.56 -4.05
C LEU A 85 3.26 6.00 -5.13
N PRO A 86 4.15 6.97 -4.85
CA PRO A 86 5.17 7.38 -5.82
C PRO A 86 5.89 6.22 -6.49
N GLY A 87 5.91 6.23 -7.82
CA GLY A 87 6.50 5.18 -8.66
C GLY A 87 5.70 3.90 -8.78
N HIS A 88 4.43 3.92 -8.41
CA HIS A 88 3.49 2.82 -8.60
C HIS A 88 2.28 3.30 -9.42
N GLY A 89 1.48 2.36 -9.90
CA GLY A 89 0.29 2.68 -10.67
C GLY A 89 0.53 3.69 -11.77
N LEU A 90 -0.25 4.76 -11.78
CA LEU A 90 -0.11 5.88 -12.72
C LEU A 90 0.54 7.13 -12.10
N SER A 91 1.04 7.04 -10.87
CA SER A 91 1.78 8.11 -10.19
C SER A 91 3.17 8.36 -10.78
N ASP A 92 3.73 9.53 -10.49
CA ASP A 92 5.07 9.89 -10.92
C ASP A 92 6.13 8.98 -10.29
N PRO A 93 7.20 8.68 -11.01
CA PRO A 93 8.30 7.90 -10.48
C PRO A 93 9.07 8.68 -9.41
N ALA A 94 9.57 7.95 -8.40
CA ALA A 94 10.42 8.48 -7.35
C ALA A 94 11.75 7.72 -7.28
N ILE A 95 12.77 8.34 -6.71
CA ILE A 95 14.04 7.67 -6.42
C ILE A 95 14.28 7.71 -4.91
N PHE A 96 14.22 6.54 -4.31
CA PHE A 96 14.49 6.38 -2.89
C PHE A 96 15.99 6.28 -2.62
N ARG A 97 16.46 7.04 -1.63
CA ARG A 97 17.86 7.04 -1.20
C ARG A 97 17.97 6.40 0.17
N ARG A 98 19.01 5.60 0.34
CA ARG A 98 19.33 5.00 1.64
C ARG A 98 19.43 6.09 2.72
N GLY A 99 18.87 5.80 3.91
CA GLY A 99 18.84 6.73 5.05
C GLY A 99 17.79 7.85 4.94
N GLN A 100 17.13 8.01 3.78
CA GLN A 100 16.12 9.05 3.56
C GLN A 100 14.70 8.49 3.36
N VAL A 101 14.53 7.16 3.36
CA VAL A 101 13.24 6.53 3.00
C VAL A 101 12.15 6.87 4.02
N ARG A 102 12.46 6.87 5.32
CA ARG A 102 11.50 7.21 6.37
C ARG A 102 11.02 8.66 6.27
N GLU A 103 11.93 9.57 6.06
CA GLU A 103 11.58 10.99 5.90
C GLU A 103 10.75 11.21 4.63
N HIS A 104 11.14 10.57 3.51
CA HIS A 104 10.35 10.63 2.29
C HIS A 104 8.95 10.02 2.49
N ALA A 105 8.81 8.91 3.20
CA ALA A 105 7.52 8.29 3.51
C ALA A 105 6.62 9.22 4.34
N ARG A 106 7.20 9.92 5.34
CA ARG A 106 6.48 10.91 6.14
C ARG A 106 5.99 12.07 5.28
N GLN A 107 6.89 12.65 4.47
CA GLN A 107 6.53 13.74 3.55
C GLN A 107 5.43 13.34 2.58
N VAL A 108 5.48 12.13 2.03
CA VAL A 108 4.42 11.60 1.13
C VAL A 108 3.07 11.52 1.86
N ILE A 109 3.03 11.03 3.10
CA ILE A 109 1.77 10.95 3.86
C ILE A 109 1.26 12.36 4.20
N ASP A 110 2.14 13.25 4.68
CA ASP A 110 1.77 14.63 5.00
C ASP A 110 1.25 15.36 3.76
N ASP A 111 1.91 15.22 2.61
CA ASP A 111 1.49 15.82 1.35
C ASP A 111 0.14 15.26 0.86
N ILE A 112 -0.10 13.94 1.00
CA ILE A 112 -1.40 13.32 0.66
C ILE A 112 -2.50 13.91 1.54
N LEU A 113 -2.29 14.00 2.84
CA LEU A 113 -3.28 14.54 3.77
C LEU A 113 -3.55 16.03 3.48
N ASP A 114 -2.51 16.83 3.22
CA ASP A 114 -2.64 18.24 2.88
C ASP A 114 -3.42 18.44 1.56
N ALA A 115 -3.04 17.71 0.50
CA ALA A 115 -3.68 17.83 -0.81
C ALA A 115 -5.13 17.35 -0.82
N LEU A 116 -5.49 16.44 0.10
CA LEU A 116 -6.87 15.96 0.29
C LEU A 116 -7.65 16.78 1.34
N SER A 117 -7.04 17.84 1.89
CA SER A 117 -7.62 18.67 2.97
C SER A 117 -8.04 17.87 4.20
N LEU A 118 -7.19 16.90 4.58
CA LEU A 118 -7.40 16.05 5.75
C LEU A 118 -6.41 16.45 6.86
N ASP A 119 -6.91 17.08 7.92
CA ASP A 119 -6.07 17.43 9.08
C ASP A 119 -5.58 16.19 9.81
N ASN A 120 -6.44 15.18 9.90
CA ASN A 120 -6.21 13.93 10.58
C ASN A 120 -7.11 12.85 9.95
N ALA A 121 -6.55 11.69 9.58
CA ALA A 121 -7.32 10.64 8.92
C ALA A 121 -6.84 9.23 9.29
N PRO A 122 -7.74 8.22 9.27
CA PRO A 122 -7.33 6.83 9.32
C PRO A 122 -6.53 6.45 8.07
N VAL A 123 -5.51 5.62 8.27
CA VAL A 123 -4.69 5.06 7.19
C VAL A 123 -4.75 3.54 7.23
N ILE A 124 -5.19 2.95 6.13
CA ILE A 124 -5.12 1.51 5.88
C ILE A 124 -3.89 1.26 5.00
N GLY A 125 -2.93 0.49 5.47
CA GLY A 125 -1.72 0.21 4.73
C GLY A 125 -1.47 -1.29 4.58
N HIS A 126 -1.24 -1.73 3.35
CA HIS A 126 -0.73 -3.06 3.08
C HIS A 126 0.79 -3.03 2.96
N SER A 127 1.47 -3.95 3.64
CA SER A 127 2.91 -4.18 3.46
C SER A 127 3.72 -2.86 3.45
N LEU A 128 4.15 -2.35 2.30
CA LEU A 128 4.85 -1.06 2.14
C LEU A 128 4.03 0.11 2.70
N GLY A 129 2.75 0.17 2.38
CA GLY A 129 1.85 1.21 2.88
C GLY A 129 1.69 1.14 4.41
N GLY A 130 1.62 -0.08 4.97
CA GLY A 130 1.62 -0.32 6.42
C GLY A 130 2.93 0.14 7.07
N MET A 131 4.06 -0.13 6.43
CA MET A 131 5.37 0.37 6.90
C MET A 131 5.43 1.89 6.91
N PHE A 132 4.94 2.56 5.85
CA PHE A 132 4.90 4.02 5.78
C PHE A 132 4.02 4.60 6.89
N ALA A 133 2.82 4.04 7.10
CA ALA A 133 1.89 4.47 8.16
C ALA A 133 2.52 4.32 9.56
N LEU A 134 3.15 3.19 9.85
CA LEU A 134 3.82 2.96 11.14
C LEU A 134 5.01 3.89 11.35
N TRP A 135 5.83 4.14 10.32
CA TRP A 135 6.94 5.10 10.44
C TRP A 135 6.45 6.53 10.69
N HIS A 136 5.34 6.92 10.04
CA HIS A 136 4.72 8.23 10.28
C HIS A 136 4.17 8.34 11.70
N ALA A 137 3.43 7.33 12.17
CA ALA A 137 2.88 7.29 13.52
C ALA A 137 3.98 7.29 14.60
N ALA A 138 5.06 6.52 14.39
CA ALA A 138 6.21 6.46 15.32
C ALA A 138 7.00 7.78 15.42
N ALA A 139 6.85 8.67 14.45
CA ALA A 139 7.48 9.99 14.49
C ALA A 139 6.73 11.02 15.37
N GLY A 140 5.66 10.60 16.07
CA GLY A 140 4.90 11.45 16.99
C GLY A 140 3.93 12.43 16.30
N SER A 141 3.59 12.21 15.05
CA SER A 141 2.60 13.00 14.34
C SER A 141 1.18 12.57 14.66
N ASN A 142 0.26 13.52 14.92
CA ASN A 142 -1.16 13.24 15.17
C ASN A 142 -2.00 13.20 13.87
N ARG A 143 -1.34 13.28 12.70
CA ARG A 143 -2.00 13.35 11.39
C ARG A 143 -2.64 12.02 10.96
N ILE A 144 -2.20 10.90 11.54
CA ILE A 144 -2.85 9.60 11.39
C ILE A 144 -3.67 9.35 12.66
N SER A 145 -5.00 9.31 12.51
CA SER A 145 -5.91 9.08 13.65
C SER A 145 -5.95 7.62 14.07
N GLN A 146 -5.82 6.71 13.12
CA GLN A 146 -5.86 5.26 13.34
C GLN A 146 -5.02 4.57 12.26
N VAL A 147 -4.37 3.46 12.62
CA VAL A 147 -3.62 2.63 11.67
C VAL A 147 -4.29 1.28 11.51
N VAL A 148 -4.50 0.88 10.27
CA VAL A 148 -4.84 -0.52 9.91
C VAL A 148 -3.69 -1.07 9.07
N ALA A 149 -2.86 -1.94 9.65
CA ALA A 149 -1.81 -2.64 8.93
C ALA A 149 -2.30 -4.02 8.48
N ILE A 150 -2.40 -4.25 7.18
CA ILE A 150 -2.83 -5.53 6.62
C ILE A 150 -1.64 -6.23 5.98
N GLY A 151 -1.44 -7.53 6.31
CA GLY A 151 -0.20 -8.23 6.02
C GLY A 151 0.97 -7.67 6.84
N VAL A 152 2.08 -8.38 6.86
CA VAL A 152 3.29 -7.91 7.56
C VAL A 152 3.75 -6.57 6.97
N PRO A 153 3.91 -5.49 7.78
CA PRO A 153 4.23 -4.16 7.28
C PRO A 153 5.67 -4.08 6.77
N ALA A 154 5.88 -4.59 5.57
CA ALA A 154 7.15 -4.71 4.85
C ALA A 154 8.31 -5.07 5.81
N VAL A 155 9.31 -4.19 5.95
CA VAL A 155 10.47 -4.42 6.82
C VAL A 155 10.41 -3.64 8.14
N ALA A 156 9.24 -3.07 8.50
CA ALA A 156 9.12 -2.23 9.70
C ALA A 156 9.27 -3.01 11.02
N LEU A 157 8.81 -4.27 11.05
CA LEU A 157 8.89 -5.07 12.28
C LEU A 157 10.19 -5.87 12.37
N PRO A 158 10.75 -6.02 13.58
CA PRO A 158 11.89 -6.89 13.82
C PRO A 158 11.64 -8.33 13.36
N GLY A 159 12.65 -8.94 12.76
CA GLY A 159 12.60 -10.34 12.37
C GLY A 159 12.01 -10.64 11.00
N VAL A 160 11.51 -9.62 10.28
CA VAL A 160 11.06 -9.78 8.88
C VAL A 160 12.20 -10.26 7.99
N ARG A 161 11.87 -11.11 7.03
CA ARG A 161 12.81 -11.58 6.00
C ARG A 161 12.18 -11.48 4.62
N VAL A 162 12.74 -10.63 3.78
CA VAL A 162 12.34 -10.57 2.37
C VAL A 162 12.73 -11.88 1.67
N ARG A 163 11.74 -12.56 1.07
CA ARG A 163 11.94 -13.87 0.40
C ARG A 163 12.23 -13.70 -1.09
N MET A 164 12.75 -14.76 -1.70
CA MET A 164 12.85 -14.88 -3.14
C MET A 164 11.45 -14.98 -3.76
N PRO A 165 11.19 -14.42 -4.94
CA PRO A 165 12.13 -13.68 -5.79
C PRO A 165 12.24 -12.18 -5.44
N LEU A 166 11.43 -11.67 -4.50
CA LEU A 166 11.36 -10.24 -4.17
C LEU A 166 12.73 -9.68 -3.73
N SER A 167 13.55 -10.50 -3.04
CA SER A 167 14.90 -10.11 -2.64
C SER A 167 15.84 -9.83 -3.82
N LEU A 168 15.57 -10.35 -5.02
CA LEU A 168 16.35 -10.01 -6.22
C LEU A 168 16.17 -8.54 -6.61
N LEU A 169 15.06 -7.92 -6.23
CA LEU A 169 14.80 -6.51 -6.48
C LEU A 169 15.73 -5.57 -5.70
N THR A 170 16.48 -6.09 -4.71
CA THR A 170 17.53 -5.32 -4.01
C THR A 170 18.78 -5.11 -4.87
N VAL A 171 18.96 -5.92 -5.92
CA VAL A 171 20.07 -5.79 -6.88
C VAL A 171 19.62 -4.91 -8.04
N ARG A 172 20.00 -3.62 -8.03
CA ARG A 172 19.45 -2.59 -8.91
C ARG A 172 19.38 -2.95 -10.40
N GLY A 173 20.46 -3.40 -11.00
CA GLY A 173 20.50 -3.74 -12.43
C GLY A 173 19.59 -4.91 -12.77
N LEU A 174 19.61 -5.95 -11.95
CA LEU A 174 18.77 -7.13 -12.09
C LEU A 174 17.28 -6.78 -11.87
N ALA A 175 16.98 -5.98 -10.85
CA ALA A 175 15.62 -5.54 -10.57
C ALA A 175 14.97 -4.86 -11.78
N ILE A 176 15.67 -3.91 -12.39
CA ILE A 176 15.17 -3.17 -13.56
C ILE A 176 14.96 -4.12 -14.74
N ALA A 177 15.91 -5.04 -14.99
CA ALA A 177 15.79 -6.01 -16.08
C ALA A 177 14.59 -6.96 -15.87
N VAL A 178 14.42 -7.49 -14.67
CA VAL A 178 13.31 -8.40 -14.32
C VAL A 178 11.96 -7.69 -14.42
N LEU A 179 11.81 -6.50 -13.81
CA LEU A 179 10.55 -5.77 -13.80
C LEU A 179 10.12 -5.25 -15.18
N ARG A 180 11.08 -4.92 -16.05
CA ARG A 180 10.78 -4.50 -17.42
C ARG A 180 10.59 -5.64 -18.39
N SER A 181 10.99 -6.85 -18.02
CA SER A 181 10.85 -8.03 -18.88
C SER A 181 9.36 -8.32 -19.12
N PRO A 182 8.96 -8.59 -20.38
CA PRO A 182 7.59 -9.00 -20.69
C PRO A 182 7.32 -10.36 -20.03
N SER A 183 6.52 -10.37 -18.97
CA SER A 183 6.08 -11.61 -18.33
C SER A 183 4.72 -12.03 -18.87
N PRO A 184 4.58 -13.25 -19.41
CA PRO A 184 3.29 -13.84 -19.69
C PRO A 184 2.41 -13.83 -18.44
N HIS A 185 1.09 -13.69 -18.60
CA HIS A 185 0.14 -13.60 -17.47
C HIS A 185 0.32 -14.73 -16.45
N ARG A 186 0.49 -15.98 -16.93
CA ARG A 186 0.70 -17.16 -16.07
C ARG A 186 2.00 -17.08 -15.24
N VAL A 187 3.07 -16.53 -15.83
CA VAL A 187 4.35 -16.35 -15.12
C VAL A 187 4.21 -15.27 -14.05
N TYR A 188 3.54 -14.17 -14.38
CA TYR A 188 3.30 -13.09 -13.41
C TYR A 188 2.47 -13.58 -12.22
N ARG A 189 1.39 -14.34 -12.46
CA ARG A 189 0.59 -14.98 -11.38
C ARG A 189 1.44 -15.84 -10.46
N ARG A 190 2.34 -16.66 -11.01
CA ARG A 190 3.25 -17.48 -10.19
C ARG A 190 4.21 -16.66 -9.34
N LEU A 191 4.78 -15.58 -9.91
CA LEU A 191 5.66 -14.68 -9.17
C LEU A 191 4.91 -13.94 -8.07
N LEU A 192 3.69 -13.48 -8.36
CA LEU A 192 2.84 -12.81 -7.38
C LEU A 192 2.45 -13.76 -6.24
N ALA A 193 2.12 -15.02 -6.54
CA ALA A 193 1.78 -16.04 -5.55
C ALA A 193 2.92 -16.35 -4.57
N GLN A 194 4.18 -16.20 -4.98
CA GLN A 194 5.33 -16.38 -4.08
C GLN A 194 5.45 -15.26 -3.03
N GLY A 195 4.92 -14.06 -3.34
CA GLY A 195 4.94 -12.92 -2.43
C GLY A 195 3.66 -12.76 -1.62
N GLN A 196 2.51 -12.94 -2.26
CA GLN A 196 1.20 -12.71 -1.65
C GLN A 196 0.60 -13.96 -1.02
N GLY A 197 0.86 -15.12 -1.61
CA GLY A 197 0.23 -16.39 -1.29
C GLY A 197 -0.51 -16.96 -2.50
N SER A 198 -0.60 -18.28 -2.57
CA SER A 198 -1.27 -18.96 -3.69
C SER A 198 -2.80 -18.83 -3.62
N ALA A 199 -3.37 -18.82 -2.42
CA ALA A 199 -4.81 -18.66 -2.20
C ALA A 199 -5.27 -17.25 -2.61
N GLU A 200 -4.51 -16.22 -2.26
CA GLU A 200 -4.74 -14.82 -2.60
C GLU A 200 -4.77 -14.59 -4.11
N VAL A 201 -3.78 -15.14 -4.80
CA VAL A 201 -3.71 -15.00 -6.26
C VAL A 201 -4.76 -15.86 -6.97
N ALA A 202 -5.19 -16.98 -6.38
CA ALA A 202 -6.30 -17.78 -6.90
C ALA A 202 -7.66 -17.06 -6.74
N ALA A 203 -7.87 -16.39 -5.61
CA ALA A 203 -9.09 -15.64 -5.30
C ALA A 203 -9.15 -14.28 -6.02
N ALA A 204 -8.00 -13.68 -6.35
CA ALA A 204 -7.94 -12.37 -6.99
C ALA A 204 -8.59 -12.37 -8.38
N PRO A 205 -9.46 -11.39 -8.71
CA PRO A 205 -10.04 -11.24 -10.04
C PRO A 205 -8.96 -11.11 -11.12
N ASP A 206 -9.14 -11.74 -12.26
CA ASP A 206 -8.17 -11.64 -13.38
C ASP A 206 -7.90 -10.20 -13.84
N PRO A 207 -8.89 -9.28 -13.91
CA PRO A 207 -8.63 -7.87 -14.22
C PRO A 207 -7.70 -7.20 -13.21
N LEU A 208 -7.75 -7.55 -11.91
CA LEU A 208 -6.80 -7.05 -10.91
C LEU A 208 -5.37 -7.49 -11.23
N ILE A 209 -5.16 -8.78 -11.47
CA ILE A 209 -3.84 -9.31 -11.85
C ILE A 209 -3.32 -8.63 -13.11
N GLN A 210 -4.21 -8.37 -14.07
CA GLN A 210 -3.85 -7.67 -15.32
C GLN A 210 -3.44 -6.22 -15.05
N ALA A 211 -4.17 -5.48 -14.22
CA ALA A 211 -3.85 -4.09 -13.86
C ALA A 211 -2.48 -4.00 -13.16
N LEU A 212 -2.22 -4.87 -12.18
CA LEU A 212 -0.94 -4.95 -11.48
C LEU A 212 0.21 -5.27 -12.44
N ARG A 213 0.03 -6.26 -13.32
CA ARG A 213 1.04 -6.66 -14.30
C ARG A 213 1.39 -5.56 -15.30
N LEU A 214 0.41 -4.83 -15.78
CA LEU A 214 0.62 -3.73 -16.72
C LEU A 214 1.29 -2.54 -16.03
N SER A 215 0.86 -2.20 -14.82
CA SER A 215 1.40 -1.12 -14.01
C SER A 215 2.90 -1.32 -13.70
N ALA A 216 3.31 -2.53 -13.34
CA ALA A 216 4.71 -2.87 -13.08
C ALA A 216 5.64 -2.62 -14.29
N ARG A 217 5.10 -2.57 -15.51
CA ARG A 217 5.86 -2.36 -16.76
C ARG A 217 6.12 -0.89 -17.10
N ARG A 218 5.53 0.07 -16.36
CA ARG A 218 5.85 1.48 -16.59
C ARG A 218 7.35 1.73 -16.32
N PRO A 219 8.07 2.40 -17.23
CA PRO A 219 9.53 2.52 -17.14
C PRO A 219 10.02 3.17 -15.85
N GLY A 220 9.29 4.15 -15.32
CA GLY A 220 9.60 4.83 -14.05
C GLY A 220 9.43 3.91 -12.85
N ASN A 221 8.37 3.09 -12.84
CA ASN A 221 8.02 2.21 -11.72
C ASN A 221 9.13 1.18 -11.43
N ALA A 222 9.73 0.60 -12.46
CA ALA A 222 10.83 -0.34 -12.26
C ALA A 222 12.06 0.31 -11.56
N ARG A 223 12.37 1.56 -11.90
CA ARG A 223 13.48 2.29 -11.25
C ARG A 223 13.14 2.64 -9.80
N THR A 224 11.92 3.11 -9.56
CA THR A 224 11.43 3.40 -8.21
C THR A 224 11.53 2.16 -7.34
N MET A 225 10.98 1.03 -7.81
CA MET A 225 11.00 -0.25 -7.10
C MET A 225 12.43 -0.69 -6.77
N ALA A 226 13.34 -0.68 -7.76
CA ALA A 226 14.72 -1.05 -7.55
C ALA A 226 15.43 -0.15 -6.53
N SER A 227 15.18 1.17 -6.57
CA SER A 227 15.75 2.11 -5.61
C SER A 227 15.19 1.92 -4.20
N LEU A 228 13.88 1.71 -4.06
CA LEU A 228 13.20 1.45 -2.79
C LEU A 228 13.72 0.18 -2.14
N MET A 229 13.66 -0.95 -2.85
CA MET A 229 14.11 -2.24 -2.32
C MET A 229 15.57 -2.22 -1.91
N HIS A 230 16.43 -1.57 -2.70
CA HIS A 230 17.83 -1.38 -2.32
C HIS A 230 18.01 -0.49 -1.09
N ALA A 231 17.13 0.50 -0.89
CA ALA A 231 17.22 1.45 0.22
C ALA A 231 16.72 0.86 1.55
N ILE A 232 15.75 -0.08 1.55
CA ILE A 232 15.15 -0.66 2.77
C ILE A 232 15.69 -2.04 3.11
N ASP A 233 16.23 -2.79 2.15
CA ASP A 233 16.70 -4.16 2.37
C ASP A 233 18.10 -4.36 1.79
N ARG A 234 18.82 -5.32 2.36
CA ARG A 234 20.16 -5.74 1.95
C ARG A 234 20.15 -7.23 1.70
N PHE A 235 19.58 -7.64 0.58
CA PHE A 235 19.45 -9.03 0.17
C PHE A 235 18.95 -9.95 1.32
N ARG A 236 17.62 -9.93 1.54
CA ARG A 236 16.90 -10.72 2.57
C ARG A 236 17.16 -10.28 4.04
N ARG A 237 17.86 -9.19 4.24
CA ARG A 237 18.09 -8.60 5.57
C ARG A 237 17.65 -7.14 5.56
N PRO A 238 16.59 -6.78 6.26
CA PRO A 238 16.20 -5.39 6.43
C PRO A 238 17.38 -4.54 6.90
N ARG A 239 17.47 -3.34 6.38
CA ARG A 239 18.45 -2.38 6.88
C ARG A 239 18.01 -1.93 8.28
N PRO A 240 18.94 -1.81 9.26
CA PRO A 240 18.58 -1.41 10.61
C PRO A 240 17.76 -0.12 10.68
N GLU A 241 18.10 0.84 9.83
CA GLU A 241 17.39 2.11 9.71
C GLU A 241 15.95 1.98 9.18
N SER A 242 15.56 0.82 8.66
CA SER A 242 14.20 0.54 8.18
C SER A 242 13.33 -0.19 9.22
N VAL A 243 13.95 -0.76 10.24
CA VAL A 243 13.25 -1.51 11.30
C VAL A 243 12.92 -0.58 12.46
N LEU A 244 11.68 -0.62 12.94
CA LEU A 244 11.28 0.11 14.15
C LEU A 244 11.93 -0.50 15.39
N THR A 245 12.49 0.34 16.23
CA THR A 245 12.99 -0.03 17.55
C THR A 245 11.85 -0.19 18.55
N SER A 246 12.10 -0.84 19.69
CA SER A 246 11.12 -0.95 20.78
C SER A 246 10.63 0.43 21.26
N ALA A 247 11.52 1.41 21.35
CA ALA A 247 11.16 2.76 21.76
C ALA A 247 10.25 3.45 20.71
N GLU A 248 10.51 3.26 19.42
CA GLU A 248 9.66 3.79 18.36
C GLU A 248 8.28 3.11 18.31
N LEU A 249 8.22 1.79 18.53
CA LEU A 249 6.94 1.07 18.62
C LEU A 249 6.12 1.56 19.81
N ALA A 250 6.73 1.73 20.98
CA ALA A 250 6.07 2.25 22.17
C ALA A 250 5.64 3.73 22.04
N ALA A 251 6.28 4.49 21.16
CA ALA A 251 5.92 5.88 20.87
C ALA A 251 4.68 6.04 19.97
N ILE A 252 4.19 4.96 19.36
CA ILE A 252 2.97 5.00 18.54
C ILE A 252 1.75 5.13 19.47
N THR A 253 1.10 6.30 19.44
CA THR A 253 -0.09 6.60 20.25
C THR A 253 -1.39 6.39 19.48
N ALA A 254 -1.35 6.42 18.15
CA ALA A 254 -2.50 6.16 17.31
C ALA A 254 -3.01 4.71 17.52
N PRO A 255 -4.32 4.51 17.75
CA PRO A 255 -4.88 3.16 17.80
C PRO A 255 -4.55 2.39 16.52
N ALA A 256 -4.06 1.15 16.67
CA ALA A 256 -3.61 0.35 15.56
C ALA A 256 -4.21 -1.06 15.58
N ILE A 257 -4.64 -1.56 14.41
CA ILE A 257 -4.89 -2.98 14.24
C ILE A 257 -3.95 -3.57 13.20
N PHE A 258 -3.58 -4.82 13.46
CA PHE A 258 -2.83 -5.65 12.55
C PHE A 258 -3.73 -6.80 12.11
N ILE A 259 -3.94 -6.95 10.80
CA ILE A 259 -4.68 -8.07 10.21
C ILE A 259 -3.66 -8.90 9.43
N LEU A 260 -3.15 -9.96 10.04
CA LEU A 260 -2.08 -10.78 9.47
C LEU A 260 -2.63 -12.12 9.01
N GLY A 261 -2.06 -12.63 7.92
CA GLY A 261 -2.33 -14.01 7.51
C GLY A 261 -1.51 -15.01 8.33
N SER A 262 -2.12 -16.18 8.67
CA SER A 262 -1.43 -17.29 9.35
C SER A 262 -0.21 -17.79 8.56
N ASP A 263 -0.28 -17.73 7.24
CA ASP A 263 0.73 -18.20 6.29
C ASP A 263 1.54 -17.07 5.66
N ASP A 264 1.55 -15.86 6.28
CA ASP A 264 2.33 -14.73 5.76
C ASP A 264 3.82 -15.13 5.62
N PRO A 265 4.39 -15.09 4.39
CA PRO A 265 5.71 -15.63 4.14
C PRO A 265 6.85 -14.81 4.74
N TYR A 266 6.60 -13.59 5.21
CA TYR A 266 7.63 -12.65 5.64
C TYR A 266 7.91 -12.68 7.13
N LEU A 267 6.89 -12.90 7.97
CA LEU A 267 7.01 -13.01 9.43
C LEU A 267 5.81 -13.77 9.99
N SER A 268 6.05 -14.80 10.81
CA SER A 268 4.95 -15.50 11.48
C SER A 268 4.34 -14.64 12.59
N ILE A 269 3.10 -14.93 12.94
CA ILE A 269 2.33 -14.20 13.95
C ILE A 269 3.02 -14.23 15.31
N GLU A 270 3.55 -15.40 15.74
CA GLU A 270 4.26 -15.56 17.01
C GLU A 270 5.48 -14.64 17.10
N ARG A 271 6.14 -14.40 15.97
CA ARG A 271 7.31 -13.50 15.89
C ARG A 271 6.94 -12.04 15.75
N ALA A 272 5.79 -11.73 15.16
CA ALA A 272 5.28 -10.36 15.03
C ALA A 272 4.70 -9.83 16.34
N ARG A 273 3.99 -10.69 17.10
CA ARG A 273 3.26 -10.35 18.31
C ARG A 273 4.07 -9.56 19.34
N PRO A 274 5.30 -9.96 19.73
CA PRO A 274 6.07 -9.19 20.75
C PRO A 274 6.38 -7.75 20.32
N SER A 275 6.44 -7.46 19.03
CA SER A 275 6.63 -6.10 18.51
C SER A 275 5.33 -5.32 18.49
N ILE A 276 4.23 -5.97 18.11
CA ILE A 276 2.89 -5.36 18.05
C ILE A 276 2.41 -5.01 19.46
N ASP A 277 2.66 -5.87 20.44
CA ASP A 277 2.25 -5.67 21.85
C ASP A 277 2.96 -4.49 22.52
N GLN A 278 4.04 -3.95 21.93
CA GLN A 278 4.70 -2.73 22.39
C GLN A 278 3.91 -1.45 22.03
N ILE A 279 3.00 -1.52 21.07
CA ILE A 279 2.15 -0.40 20.70
C ILE A 279 0.95 -0.38 21.65
N GLN A 280 0.84 0.66 22.47
CA GLN A 280 -0.08 0.75 23.60
C GLN A 280 -1.55 0.43 23.25
N HIS A 281 -2.02 0.88 22.09
CA HIS A 281 -3.40 0.72 21.65
C HIS A 281 -3.49 -0.17 20.42
N SER A 282 -2.79 -1.31 20.43
CA SER A 282 -2.80 -2.26 19.31
C SER A 282 -3.73 -3.46 19.54
N ARG A 283 -4.18 -4.03 18.42
CA ARG A 283 -4.85 -5.34 18.36
C ARG A 283 -4.36 -6.12 17.16
N LEU A 284 -4.18 -7.43 17.35
CA LEU A 284 -3.75 -8.35 16.31
C LEU A 284 -4.88 -9.34 16.00
N TYR A 285 -5.26 -9.38 14.72
CA TYR A 285 -6.20 -10.35 14.16
C TYR A 285 -5.47 -11.26 13.19
N GLU A 286 -5.77 -12.55 13.28
CA GLU A 286 -5.26 -13.58 12.39
C GLU A 286 -6.36 -14.01 11.41
N LEU A 287 -6.00 -14.15 10.13
CA LEU A 287 -6.87 -14.72 9.11
C LEU A 287 -6.16 -15.92 8.43
N PRO A 288 -6.91 -16.97 8.03
CA PRO A 288 -6.33 -18.15 7.37
C PRO A 288 -5.95 -17.81 5.91
N ALA A 289 -4.83 -17.11 5.75
CA ALA A 289 -4.39 -16.55 4.49
C ALA A 289 -2.87 -16.26 4.51
N GLY A 290 -2.32 -15.87 3.37
CA GLY A 290 -0.95 -15.38 3.23
C GLY A 290 -0.83 -13.87 3.50
N HIS A 291 -0.09 -13.17 2.64
CA HIS A 291 0.29 -11.76 2.85
C HIS A 291 -0.81 -10.75 2.55
N ALA A 292 -1.83 -11.12 1.75
CA ALA A 292 -2.93 -10.24 1.35
C ALA A 292 -4.30 -10.84 1.74
N PRO A 293 -4.60 -10.99 3.04
CA PRO A 293 -5.73 -11.78 3.53
C PRO A 293 -7.10 -11.28 3.02
N TRP A 294 -7.28 -10.02 2.72
CA TRP A 294 -8.51 -9.47 2.15
C TRP A 294 -8.81 -9.95 0.72
N LEU A 295 -7.83 -10.52 0.00
CA LEU A 295 -8.09 -11.13 -1.31
C LEU A 295 -8.80 -12.49 -1.17
N VAL A 296 -8.59 -13.18 -0.05
CA VAL A 296 -9.23 -14.48 0.24
C VAL A 296 -10.59 -14.28 0.89
N ASP A 297 -10.68 -13.42 1.90
CA ASP A 297 -11.93 -13.09 2.59
C ASP A 297 -12.07 -11.57 2.76
N PRO A 298 -12.54 -10.88 1.69
CA PRO A 298 -12.72 -9.42 1.73
C PRO A 298 -13.76 -9.00 2.77
N GLN A 299 -14.81 -9.79 2.99
CA GLN A 299 -15.88 -9.47 3.92
C GLN A 299 -15.39 -9.51 5.38
N GLN A 300 -14.60 -10.52 5.75
CA GLN A 300 -14.05 -10.60 7.09
C GLN A 300 -13.05 -9.49 7.35
N ALA A 301 -12.16 -9.20 6.39
CA ALA A 301 -11.23 -8.08 6.48
C ALA A 301 -11.98 -6.74 6.63
N ALA A 302 -13.00 -6.51 5.80
CA ALA A 302 -13.82 -5.29 5.86
C ALA A 302 -14.55 -5.14 7.21
N ARG A 303 -15.09 -6.23 7.78
CA ARG A 303 -15.72 -6.20 9.12
C ARG A 303 -14.74 -5.76 10.20
N LEU A 304 -13.53 -6.29 10.20
CA LEU A 304 -12.48 -5.92 11.17
C LEU A 304 -12.06 -4.47 11.01
N ILE A 305 -11.86 -4.03 9.77
CA ILE A 305 -11.53 -2.64 9.43
C ILE A 305 -12.65 -1.70 9.90
N ALA A 306 -13.89 -1.94 9.47
CA ALA A 306 -15.03 -1.10 9.81
C ALA A 306 -15.24 -0.99 11.32
N LYS A 307 -15.15 -2.10 12.03
CA LYS A 307 -15.23 -2.13 13.51
C LYS A 307 -14.17 -1.23 14.14
N HIS A 308 -12.92 -1.31 13.67
CA HIS A 308 -11.85 -0.47 14.21
C HIS A 308 -12.08 1.01 13.92
N LEU A 309 -12.41 1.34 12.69
CA LEU A 309 -12.63 2.71 12.25
C LEU A 309 -13.83 3.38 12.95
N THR A 310 -14.86 2.62 13.33
CA THR A 310 -16.06 3.15 13.99
C THR A 310 -15.93 3.25 15.52
N THR A 311 -14.99 2.53 16.15
CA THR A 311 -14.82 2.54 17.62
C THR A 311 -13.76 3.54 18.11
N GLY A 312 -13.00 4.15 17.21
CA GLY A 312 -11.99 5.17 17.54
C GLY A 312 -12.55 6.61 17.51
N PRO A 313 -11.77 7.62 17.93
CA PRO A 313 -12.17 9.03 17.79
C PRO A 313 -12.38 9.35 16.31
N HIS A 314 -13.58 9.80 15.95
CA HIS A 314 -13.92 10.16 14.58
C HIS A 314 -13.27 11.47 14.16
N PRO A 315 -12.62 11.55 12.96
CA PRO A 315 -12.32 12.82 12.35
C PRO A 315 -13.63 13.52 11.90
N PRO A 316 -13.65 14.86 11.85
CA PRO A 316 -14.80 15.61 11.36
C PRO A 316 -15.12 15.24 9.90
N THR A 317 -16.40 15.16 9.57
CA THR A 317 -16.91 14.92 8.21
C THR A 317 -16.48 16.06 7.28
N ALA A 318 -15.65 15.76 6.30
CA ALA A 318 -15.24 16.71 5.26
C ALA A 318 -16.35 16.89 4.20
N GLU A 319 -17.47 17.50 4.55
CA GLU A 319 -18.53 17.87 3.58
C GLU A 319 -18.24 19.15 2.79
N HIS A 320 -17.18 19.90 3.11
CA HIS A 320 -16.96 21.25 2.58
C HIS A 320 -15.78 21.46 1.63
N ALA A 321 -15.01 20.44 1.27
CA ALA A 321 -13.73 20.65 0.55
C ALA A 321 -13.77 20.47 -0.99
N ILE A 322 -14.89 20.11 -1.61
CA ILE A 322 -14.92 19.76 -3.05
C ILE A 322 -15.81 20.71 -3.90
N ALA A 323 -16.35 21.77 -3.33
CA ALA A 323 -17.11 22.78 -4.11
C ALA A 323 -16.23 23.84 -4.80
N GLN A 324 -14.90 23.74 -4.72
CA GLN A 324 -13.96 24.75 -5.27
C GLN A 324 -12.74 24.14 -6.01
N LEU A 325 -12.88 23.00 -6.67
CA LEU A 325 -11.89 22.56 -7.65
C LEU A 325 -12.54 22.30 -9.01
#